data_f2d29869c5fe238e79c1f32e92999619
#
_entry.id   f2d29869c5fe238e79c1f32e92999619
#
_cell.length_a   1.000
_cell.length_b   1.000
_cell.length_c   1.000
_cell.angle_alpha   90.00
_cell.angle_beta   90.00
_cell.angle_gamma   90.00
#
_symmetry.space_group_name_H-M   'P 1'
#
loop_
_entity.id
_entity.type
_entity.pdbx_description
1 polymer ?
#
loop_
_entity_poly.entity_id
_entity_poly.type
_entity_poly.pdbx_seq_one_letter_code
_entity_poly.pdbx_strand_id
1 'polypeptide(L)'
;MAEKQVSIDGNTYKLKPPFFVIATQNPTDEAGTFPLPDSQLDRFTVSISLGYPSNLAERKLYAEDFSENFNTPLSTIINQQQLAAIQKHIEGIHASDEVKDYLQLLIGQTRNHSLLVDGLSPRAGLSMFRLSQAQAFMQGRNFIIPEDVQNAFIPISSHRLRSRSTQQNVLNLLKKILHETRIP
;
A
#
# COMPACT_ATOMS: atom_id res chain seq x y z
N MET A 1 3.86 -7.83 14.40
CA MET A 1 4.38 -6.78 13.48
C MET A 1 3.57 -5.47 13.59
N ALA A 2 2.25 -5.45 13.39
CA ALA A 2 1.43 -4.24 13.60
C ALA A 2 1.53 -3.66 15.03
N GLU A 3 1.86 -4.48 16.00
CA GLU A 3 2.02 -4.13 17.42
C GLU A 3 3.43 -3.65 17.78
N LYS A 4 4.30 -3.43 16.78
CA LYS A 4 5.69 -3.00 16.96
C LYS A 4 6.49 -3.88 17.93
N GLN A 5 6.17 -5.18 17.96
CA GLN A 5 6.84 -6.18 18.78
C GLN A 5 6.89 -7.52 18.06
N VAL A 6 7.85 -8.36 18.46
CA VAL A 6 8.00 -9.74 18.02
C VAL A 6 8.20 -10.64 19.23
N SER A 7 7.54 -11.79 19.25
CA SER A 7 7.72 -12.79 20.30
C SER A 7 8.47 -13.98 19.71
N ILE A 8 9.57 -14.35 20.36
CA ILE A 8 10.43 -15.49 20.01
C ILE A 8 10.67 -16.27 21.29
N ASP A 9 10.41 -17.56 21.28
CA ASP A 9 10.62 -18.48 22.41
C ASP A 9 10.01 -17.98 23.74
N GLY A 10 8.79 -17.44 23.68
CA GLY A 10 8.08 -16.92 24.86
C GLY A 10 8.50 -15.52 25.31
N ASN A 11 9.56 -14.95 24.75
CA ASN A 11 10.01 -13.60 25.07
C ASN A 11 9.51 -12.58 24.04
N THR A 12 9.02 -11.43 24.50
CA THR A 12 8.53 -10.35 23.64
C THR A 12 9.55 -9.21 23.55
N TYR A 13 9.97 -8.93 22.34
CA TYR A 13 10.94 -7.87 22.01
C TYR A 13 10.23 -6.70 21.35
N LYS A 14 10.39 -5.50 21.89
CA LYS A 14 9.93 -4.26 21.25
C LYS A 14 10.83 -3.91 20.06
N LEU A 15 10.22 -3.64 18.92
CA LEU A 15 10.94 -3.20 17.71
C LEU A 15 11.19 -1.70 17.78
N LYS A 16 12.45 -1.30 17.57
CA LYS A 16 12.82 0.12 17.57
C LYS A 16 12.28 0.80 16.30
N PRO A 17 11.66 1.99 16.42
CA PRO A 17 11.28 2.78 15.26
C PRO A 17 12.53 3.35 14.55
N PRO A 18 12.51 3.56 13.22
CA PRO A 18 11.43 3.16 12.31
C PRO A 18 11.48 1.65 12.02
N PHE A 19 10.34 0.99 12.08
CA PHE A 19 10.23 -0.43 11.72
C PHE A 19 9.11 -0.59 10.70
N PHE A 20 9.42 -1.23 9.58
CA PHE A 20 8.45 -1.62 8.56
C PHE A 20 8.84 -2.96 7.94
N VAL A 21 7.86 -3.62 7.36
CA VAL A 21 8.02 -4.93 6.72
C VAL A 21 7.76 -4.79 5.24
N ILE A 22 8.69 -5.29 4.44
CA ILE A 22 8.52 -5.47 3.01
C ILE A 22 8.45 -6.98 2.76
N ALA A 23 7.44 -7.42 2.02
CA ALA A 23 7.32 -8.78 1.53
C ALA A 23 7.22 -8.76 0.01
N THR A 24 7.83 -9.75 -0.63
CA THR A 24 7.75 -9.94 -2.08
C THR A 24 7.04 -11.25 -2.37
N GLN A 25 6.24 -11.26 -3.42
CA GLN A 25 5.62 -12.47 -3.98
C GLN A 25 6.01 -12.57 -5.45
N ASN A 26 6.41 -13.76 -5.88
CA ASN A 26 6.57 -14.02 -7.30
C ASN A 26 5.26 -14.65 -7.81
N PRO A 27 4.52 -13.98 -8.70
CA PRO A 27 3.22 -14.48 -9.17
C PRO A 27 3.34 -15.79 -10.00
N THR A 28 4.55 -16.16 -10.44
CA THR A 28 4.78 -17.38 -11.22
C THR A 28 5.11 -18.61 -10.37
N ASP A 29 5.45 -18.43 -9.08
CA ASP A 29 5.85 -19.53 -8.18
C ASP A 29 4.67 -20.08 -7.36
N GLU A 30 3.52 -20.33 -7.99
CA GLU A 30 2.36 -20.95 -7.32
C GLU A 30 2.57 -22.43 -6.95
N ALA A 31 3.52 -23.11 -7.56
CA ALA A 31 3.81 -24.51 -7.30
C ALA A 31 4.61 -24.68 -6.00
N GLY A 32 3.92 -25.08 -4.92
CA GLY A 32 4.54 -25.41 -3.63
C GLY A 32 4.52 -24.34 -2.55
N THR A 33 3.90 -23.18 -2.78
CA THR A 33 3.71 -22.15 -1.77
C THR A 33 2.26 -22.08 -1.31
N PHE A 34 2.05 -21.90 0.01
CA PHE A 34 0.72 -21.62 0.53
C PHE A 34 0.45 -20.10 0.48
N PRO A 35 -0.69 -19.67 -0.10
CA PRO A 35 -1.05 -18.25 -0.09
C PRO A 35 -1.20 -17.76 1.35
N LEU A 36 -0.78 -16.52 1.59
CA LEU A 36 -0.99 -15.89 2.89
C LEU A 36 -2.49 -15.75 3.18
N PRO A 37 -2.94 -16.08 4.41
CA PRO A 37 -4.33 -15.85 4.81
C PRO A 37 -4.71 -14.37 4.69
N ASP A 38 -5.96 -14.07 4.37
CA ASP A 38 -6.47 -12.68 4.20
C ASP A 38 -6.23 -11.82 5.43
N SER A 39 -6.36 -12.42 6.64
CA SER A 39 -6.08 -11.73 7.90
C SER A 39 -4.62 -11.28 8.04
N GLN A 40 -3.71 -11.91 7.33
CA GLN A 40 -2.29 -11.50 7.27
C GLN A 40 -2.08 -10.47 6.15
N LEU A 41 -2.73 -10.64 5.00
CA LEU A 41 -2.68 -9.67 3.90
C LEU A 41 -3.24 -8.31 4.32
N ASP A 42 -4.34 -8.26 5.09
CA ASP A 42 -4.91 -7.00 5.62
C ASP A 42 -3.94 -6.21 6.51
N ARG A 43 -2.88 -6.83 7.02
CA ARG A 43 -1.85 -6.15 7.83
C ARG A 43 -0.82 -5.38 7.02
N PHE A 44 -0.66 -5.69 5.73
CA PHE A 44 0.19 -4.90 4.83
C PHE A 44 -0.55 -3.64 4.40
N THR A 45 0.12 -2.49 4.46
CA THR A 45 -0.52 -1.21 4.14
C THR A 45 -0.83 -1.10 2.66
N VAL A 46 0.12 -1.41 1.80
CA VAL A 46 0.00 -1.28 0.34
C VAL A 46 0.55 -2.50 -0.36
N SER A 47 0.02 -2.76 -1.56
CA SER A 47 0.58 -3.71 -2.52
C SER A 47 0.84 -2.97 -3.83
N ILE A 48 2.04 -3.16 -4.38
CA ILE A 48 2.45 -2.58 -5.66
C ILE A 48 2.99 -3.68 -6.57
N SER A 49 2.85 -3.48 -7.87
CA SER A 49 3.46 -4.34 -8.88
C SER A 49 4.56 -3.56 -9.58
N LEU A 50 5.74 -4.15 -9.70
CA LEU A 50 6.86 -3.54 -10.41
C LEU A 50 6.75 -3.70 -11.93
N GLY A 51 6.01 -4.73 -12.40
CA GLY A 51 5.95 -5.08 -13.82
C GLY A 51 7.31 -5.55 -14.35
N TYR A 52 7.45 -5.55 -15.68
CA TYR A 52 8.71 -5.82 -16.35
C TYR A 52 9.52 -4.54 -16.53
N PRO A 53 10.87 -4.64 -16.56
CA PRO A 53 11.71 -3.49 -16.89
C PRO A 53 11.45 -3.01 -18.32
N SER A 54 11.78 -1.77 -18.62
CA SER A 54 11.77 -1.30 -20.01
C SER A 54 12.86 -2.00 -20.83
N ASN A 55 12.68 -2.14 -22.15
CA ASN A 55 13.66 -2.77 -23.04
C ASN A 55 15.07 -2.16 -22.88
N LEU A 56 15.14 -0.85 -22.62
CA LEU A 56 16.43 -0.16 -22.39
C LEU A 56 17.07 -0.56 -21.05
N ALA A 57 16.26 -0.69 -19.99
CA ALA A 57 16.74 -1.13 -18.69
C ALA A 57 17.16 -2.60 -18.74
N GLU A 58 16.37 -3.46 -19.40
CA GLU A 58 16.68 -4.88 -19.59
C GLU A 58 17.97 -5.07 -20.38
N ARG A 59 18.19 -4.29 -21.46
CA ARG A 59 19.44 -4.31 -22.22
C ARG A 59 20.67 -3.94 -21.40
N LYS A 60 20.55 -3.04 -20.42
CA LYS A 60 21.64 -2.71 -19.49
C LYS A 60 22.01 -3.89 -18.61
N LEU A 61 21.06 -4.76 -18.23
CA LEU A 61 21.36 -5.97 -17.46
C LEU A 61 22.30 -6.92 -18.19
N TYR A 62 22.27 -6.92 -19.52
CA TYR A 62 23.17 -7.77 -20.33
C TYR A 62 24.55 -7.16 -20.58
N ALA A 63 24.73 -5.86 -20.34
CA ALA A 63 25.93 -5.12 -20.68
C ALA A 63 26.85 -4.86 -19.47
N GLU A 64 26.35 -4.94 -18.25
CA GLU A 64 27.07 -4.60 -17.03
C GLU A 64 27.23 -5.84 -16.13
N ASP A 65 28.43 -5.96 -15.52
CA ASP A 65 28.66 -6.94 -14.46
C ASP A 65 27.94 -6.44 -13.19
N PHE A 66 26.71 -6.90 -13.01
CA PHE A 66 25.79 -6.44 -11.97
C PHE A 66 26.33 -6.63 -10.54
N SER A 67 27.32 -7.50 -10.35
CA SER A 67 27.88 -7.84 -9.05
C SER A 67 28.64 -6.69 -8.37
N GLU A 68 29.23 -5.78 -9.12
CA GLU A 68 30.04 -4.69 -8.55
C GLU A 68 29.21 -3.50 -8.06
N ASN A 69 28.05 -3.25 -8.65
CA ASN A 69 27.22 -2.07 -8.32
C ASN A 69 26.44 -2.19 -6.99
N PHE A 70 26.22 -3.39 -6.47
CA PHE A 70 25.51 -3.60 -5.20
C PHE A 70 26.38 -3.32 -3.95
N ASN A 71 27.69 -3.23 -4.09
CA ASN A 71 28.61 -3.05 -2.97
C ASN A 71 28.96 -1.58 -2.67
N THR A 72 28.44 -0.62 -3.44
CA THR A 72 28.67 0.79 -3.17
C THR A 72 27.79 1.24 -2.00
N PRO A 73 28.38 1.65 -0.86
CA PRO A 73 27.60 2.12 0.27
C PRO A 73 26.83 3.40 -0.10
N LEU A 74 25.50 3.34 0.05
CA LEU A 74 24.66 4.51 -0.17
C LEU A 74 24.82 5.51 0.98
N SER A 75 24.97 6.79 0.65
CA SER A 75 24.94 7.85 1.66
C SER A 75 23.54 8.00 2.26
N THR A 76 23.49 8.26 3.57
CA THR A 76 22.22 8.53 4.27
C THR A 76 21.66 9.88 3.80
N ILE A 77 20.49 9.86 3.18
CA ILE A 77 19.78 11.07 2.71
C ILE A 77 18.93 11.66 3.84
N ILE A 78 18.23 10.79 4.58
CA ILE A 78 17.33 11.17 5.68
C ILE A 78 17.71 10.33 6.91
N ASN A 79 18.01 10.99 8.02
CA ASN A 79 18.27 10.30 9.28
C ASN A 79 16.98 9.95 10.02
N GLN A 80 17.10 9.13 11.08
CA GLN A 80 15.94 8.65 11.84
C GLN A 80 15.12 9.78 12.49
N GLN A 81 15.75 10.84 12.97
CA GLN A 81 15.07 11.99 13.59
C GLN A 81 14.29 12.78 12.54
N GLN A 82 14.88 13.00 11.38
CA GLN A 82 14.21 13.66 10.25
C GLN A 82 13.00 12.84 9.78
N LEU A 83 13.13 11.51 9.67
CA LEU A 83 12.01 10.65 9.31
C LEU A 83 10.87 10.73 10.33
N ALA A 84 11.18 10.73 11.63
CA ALA A 84 10.17 10.87 12.68
C ALA A 84 9.46 12.24 12.62
N ALA A 85 10.20 13.32 12.34
CA ALA A 85 9.64 14.65 12.15
C ALA A 85 8.69 14.72 10.95
N ILE A 86 9.08 14.09 9.81
CA ILE A 86 8.25 13.97 8.61
C ILE A 86 6.96 13.21 8.92
N GLN A 87 7.06 12.05 9.60
CA GLN A 87 5.88 11.26 9.97
C GLN A 87 4.91 12.07 10.83
N LYS A 88 5.42 12.81 11.82
CA LYS A 88 4.59 13.69 12.66
C LYS A 88 3.93 14.82 11.86
N HIS A 89 4.64 15.38 10.89
CA HIS A 89 4.08 16.40 10.01
C HIS A 89 2.95 15.85 9.14
N ILE A 90 3.13 14.67 8.56
CA ILE A 90 2.12 13.97 7.75
C ILE A 90 0.83 13.74 8.56
N GLU A 91 0.93 13.35 9.83
CA GLU A 91 -0.24 13.16 10.70
C GLU A 91 -1.06 14.44 10.92
N GLY A 92 -0.44 15.61 10.78
CA GLY A 92 -1.08 16.93 10.90
C GLY A 92 -1.71 17.46 9.61
N ILE A 93 -1.58 16.75 8.47
CA ILE A 93 -2.16 17.20 7.19
C ILE A 93 -3.68 17.15 7.26
N HIS A 94 -4.30 18.28 6.92
CA HIS A 94 -5.73 18.49 7.02
C HIS A 94 -6.52 17.67 5.99
N ALA A 95 -7.69 17.17 6.42
CA ALA A 95 -8.68 16.59 5.53
C ALA A 95 -10.03 17.25 5.82
N SER A 96 -10.68 17.82 4.82
CA SER A 96 -12.03 18.31 4.94
C SER A 96 -13.03 17.17 5.16
N ASP A 97 -14.22 17.50 5.60
CA ASP A 97 -15.25 16.49 5.83
C ASP A 97 -15.72 15.87 4.50
N GLU A 98 -15.78 16.65 3.42
CA GLU A 98 -16.11 16.15 2.08
C GLU A 98 -15.11 15.10 1.60
N VAL A 99 -13.81 15.27 1.86
CA VAL A 99 -12.79 14.27 1.52
C VAL A 99 -12.94 13.00 2.37
N LYS A 100 -13.27 13.14 3.66
CA LYS A 100 -13.56 11.99 4.53
C LYS A 100 -14.82 11.25 4.08
N ASP A 101 -15.85 11.98 3.68
CA ASP A 101 -17.10 11.42 3.16
C ASP A 101 -16.86 10.67 1.84
N TYR A 102 -16.02 11.24 0.95
CA TYR A 102 -15.62 10.56 -0.27
C TYR A 102 -14.88 9.26 0.00
N LEU A 103 -13.94 9.26 0.95
CA LEU A 103 -13.23 8.05 1.38
C LEU A 103 -14.20 7.00 1.92
N GLN A 104 -15.16 7.41 2.78
CA GLN A 104 -16.18 6.50 3.30
C GLN A 104 -17.11 5.97 2.21
N LEU A 105 -17.44 6.79 1.22
CA LEU A 105 -18.24 6.38 0.08
C LEU A 105 -17.55 5.29 -0.73
N LEU A 106 -16.25 5.47 -1.05
CA LEU A 106 -15.46 4.45 -1.74
C LEU A 106 -15.40 3.12 -0.97
N ILE A 107 -15.17 3.17 0.34
CA ILE A 107 -15.19 1.98 1.19
C ILE A 107 -16.56 1.33 1.19
N GLY A 108 -17.62 2.13 1.30
CA GLY A 108 -19.02 1.67 1.27
C GLY A 108 -19.35 0.94 -0.03
N GLN A 109 -18.89 1.47 -1.16
CA GLN A 109 -19.06 0.81 -2.46
C GLN A 109 -18.40 -0.58 -2.50
N THR A 110 -17.22 -0.76 -1.91
CA THR A 110 -16.61 -2.10 -1.85
C THR A 110 -17.41 -3.08 -1.00
N ARG A 111 -18.00 -2.61 0.10
CA ARG A 111 -18.79 -3.45 1.03
C ARG A 111 -20.14 -3.89 0.46
N ASN A 112 -20.72 -3.08 -0.39
CA ASN A 112 -22.03 -3.31 -1.00
C ASN A 112 -21.93 -3.90 -2.41
N HIS A 113 -20.72 -4.16 -2.91
CA HIS A 113 -20.52 -4.62 -4.29
C HIS A 113 -20.79 -6.12 -4.41
N SER A 114 -21.79 -6.52 -5.20
CA SER A 114 -22.25 -7.90 -5.34
C SER A 114 -21.21 -8.89 -5.85
N LEU A 115 -20.20 -8.41 -6.60
CA LEU A 115 -19.14 -9.22 -7.19
C LEU A 115 -17.90 -9.36 -6.29
N LEU A 116 -17.85 -8.68 -5.15
CA LEU A 116 -16.79 -8.85 -4.16
C LEU A 116 -17.21 -9.82 -3.06
N VAL A 117 -16.25 -10.60 -2.57
CA VAL A 117 -16.50 -11.56 -1.46
C VAL A 117 -16.73 -10.78 -0.17
N ASP A 118 -15.82 -9.86 0.12
CA ASP A 118 -15.84 -8.99 1.30
C ASP A 118 -15.54 -7.55 0.89
N GLY A 119 -15.88 -6.59 1.74
CA GLY A 119 -15.52 -5.19 1.58
C GLY A 119 -14.30 -4.80 2.40
N LEU A 120 -13.79 -3.60 2.17
CA LEU A 120 -12.64 -3.07 2.90
C LEU A 120 -12.92 -2.94 4.41
N SER A 121 -11.94 -3.36 5.21
CA SER A 121 -11.95 -3.25 6.67
C SER A 121 -11.77 -1.79 7.12
N PRO A 122 -12.15 -1.44 8.37
CA PRO A 122 -11.84 -0.12 8.95
C PRO A 122 -10.32 0.17 8.96
N ARG A 123 -9.47 -0.87 9.11
CA ARG A 123 -8.01 -0.76 9.03
C ARG A 123 -7.57 -0.31 7.65
N ALA A 124 -8.16 -0.87 6.59
CA ALA A 124 -7.90 -0.44 5.22
C ALA A 124 -8.27 1.03 4.99
N GLY A 125 -9.42 1.47 5.54
CA GLY A 125 -9.83 2.87 5.51
C GLY A 125 -8.83 3.81 6.18
N LEU A 126 -8.35 3.45 7.37
CA LEU A 126 -7.32 4.21 8.07
C LEU A 126 -6.00 4.25 7.28
N SER A 127 -5.61 3.14 6.67
CA SER A 127 -4.43 3.07 5.81
C SER A 127 -4.58 3.98 4.59
N MET A 128 -5.77 4.02 3.97
CA MET A 128 -6.08 4.89 2.84
C MET A 128 -5.97 6.36 3.22
N PHE A 129 -6.56 6.74 4.34
CA PHE A 129 -6.47 8.10 4.87
C PHE A 129 -5.02 8.54 5.08
N ARG A 130 -4.19 7.69 5.75
CA ARG A 130 -2.78 7.99 6.01
C ARG A 130 -1.94 8.05 4.73
N LEU A 131 -2.21 7.17 3.77
CA LEU A 131 -1.51 7.22 2.48
C LEU A 131 -1.86 8.49 1.70
N SER A 132 -3.13 8.94 1.74
CA SER A 132 -3.55 10.20 1.14
C SER A 132 -2.86 11.41 1.79
N GLN A 133 -2.70 11.41 3.13
CA GLN A 133 -1.91 12.43 3.83
C GLN A 133 -0.45 12.44 3.35
N ALA A 134 0.17 11.25 3.23
CA ALA A 134 1.56 11.14 2.78
C ALA A 134 1.73 11.62 1.32
N GLN A 135 0.78 11.34 0.45
CA GLN A 135 0.78 11.81 -0.94
C GLN A 135 0.65 13.34 -1.02
N ALA A 136 -0.26 13.93 -0.24
CA ALA A 136 -0.39 15.38 -0.15
C ALA A 136 0.92 16.04 0.30
N PHE A 137 1.57 15.48 1.34
CA PHE A 137 2.88 15.93 1.81
C PHE A 137 3.95 15.86 0.73
N MET A 138 4.06 14.73 0.03
CA MET A 138 5.05 14.54 -1.03
C MET A 138 4.86 15.53 -2.19
N GLN A 139 3.66 16.06 -2.37
CA GLN A 139 3.34 17.11 -3.34
C GLN A 139 3.41 18.52 -2.76
N GLY A 140 3.96 18.68 -1.56
CA GLY A 140 4.14 19.99 -0.91
C GLY A 140 2.84 20.64 -0.40
N ARG A 141 1.75 19.86 -0.26
CA ARG A 141 0.46 20.34 0.24
C ARG A 141 0.27 19.99 1.73
N ASN A 142 -0.44 20.84 2.44
CA ASN A 142 -0.84 20.62 3.83
C ASN A 142 -2.30 20.21 3.99
N PHE A 143 -2.95 19.82 2.90
CA PHE A 143 -4.32 19.31 2.85
C PHE A 143 -4.46 18.21 1.80
N ILE A 144 -5.39 17.28 2.05
CA ILE A 144 -5.75 16.20 1.15
C ILE A 144 -6.76 16.69 0.12
N ILE A 145 -6.62 16.21 -1.11
CA ILE A 145 -7.61 16.37 -2.19
C ILE A 145 -8.18 15.01 -2.60
N PRO A 146 -9.34 14.94 -3.27
CA PRO A 146 -9.95 13.66 -3.68
C PRO A 146 -9.02 12.78 -4.50
N GLU A 147 -8.16 13.34 -5.33
CA GLU A 147 -7.18 12.62 -6.14
C GLU A 147 -6.17 11.83 -5.30
N ASP A 148 -5.81 12.31 -4.11
CA ASP A 148 -4.94 11.57 -3.20
C ASP A 148 -5.63 10.31 -2.69
N VAL A 149 -6.94 10.38 -2.41
CA VAL A 149 -7.75 9.23 -2.02
C VAL A 149 -7.89 8.25 -3.18
N GLN A 150 -8.12 8.73 -4.40
CA GLN A 150 -8.21 7.91 -5.60
C GLN A 150 -6.90 7.17 -5.87
N ASN A 151 -5.77 7.86 -5.77
CA ASN A 151 -4.43 7.27 -5.95
C ASN A 151 -4.10 6.21 -4.89
N ALA A 152 -4.61 6.38 -3.66
CA ALA A 152 -4.43 5.44 -2.57
C ALA A 152 -5.35 4.20 -2.69
N PHE A 153 -6.48 4.31 -3.39
CA PHE A 153 -7.54 3.28 -3.39
C PHE A 153 -7.05 1.94 -3.92
N ILE A 154 -6.47 1.88 -5.12
CA ILE A 154 -6.04 0.62 -5.74
C ILE A 154 -4.89 -0.05 -4.98
N PRO A 155 -3.78 0.63 -4.63
CA PRO A 155 -2.69 0.03 -3.88
C PRO A 155 -3.10 -0.56 -2.52
N ILE A 156 -4.13 0.02 -1.89
CA ILE A 156 -4.63 -0.46 -0.60
C ILE A 156 -5.63 -1.59 -0.74
N SER A 157 -6.43 -1.59 -1.81
CA SER A 157 -7.56 -2.51 -1.99
C SER A 157 -7.17 -3.81 -2.69
N SER A 158 -6.21 -3.78 -3.61
CA SER A 158 -5.92 -4.87 -4.55
C SER A 158 -5.55 -6.19 -3.88
N HIS A 159 -4.83 -6.15 -2.77
CA HIS A 159 -4.39 -7.34 -2.03
C HIS A 159 -5.35 -7.77 -0.91
N ARG A 160 -6.42 -6.98 -0.67
CA ARG A 160 -7.40 -7.23 0.39
C ARG A 160 -8.72 -7.76 -0.13
N LEU A 161 -9.04 -7.48 -1.39
CA LEU A 161 -10.35 -7.80 -1.96
C LEU A 161 -10.22 -8.96 -2.94
N ARG A 162 -11.26 -9.80 -2.95
CA ARG A 162 -11.38 -10.93 -3.87
C ARG A 162 -12.68 -10.86 -4.65
N SER A 163 -12.62 -11.24 -5.93
CA SER A 163 -13.82 -11.42 -6.75
C SER A 163 -14.51 -12.74 -6.40
N ARG A 164 -15.85 -12.73 -6.40
CA ARG A 164 -16.68 -13.95 -6.31
C ARG A 164 -16.55 -14.82 -7.57
N SER A 165 -16.15 -14.25 -8.69
CA SER A 165 -15.99 -14.94 -9.96
C SER A 165 -14.51 -14.99 -10.36
N THR A 166 -14.03 -16.18 -10.71
CA THR A 166 -12.67 -16.38 -11.23
C THR A 166 -12.44 -15.71 -12.60
N GLN A 167 -13.51 -15.41 -13.33
CA GLN A 167 -13.43 -14.73 -14.62
C GLN A 167 -13.25 -13.21 -14.52
N GLN A 168 -13.44 -12.63 -13.35
CA GLN A 168 -13.36 -11.19 -13.15
C GLN A 168 -12.11 -10.80 -12.37
N ASN A 169 -11.28 -9.98 -13.02
CA ASN A 169 -10.10 -9.41 -12.38
C ASN A 169 -10.50 -8.32 -11.37
N VAL A 170 -10.07 -8.49 -10.12
CA VAL A 170 -10.32 -7.54 -9.02
C VAL A 170 -9.89 -6.12 -9.39
N LEU A 171 -8.74 -5.95 -10.06
CA LEU A 171 -8.26 -4.62 -10.47
C LEU A 171 -9.26 -3.90 -11.40
N ASN A 172 -9.91 -4.62 -12.30
CA ASN A 172 -10.92 -4.03 -13.17
C ASN A 172 -12.17 -3.62 -12.38
N LEU A 173 -12.58 -4.42 -11.38
CA LEU A 173 -13.68 -4.05 -10.48
C LEU A 173 -13.33 -2.79 -9.68
N LEU A 174 -12.13 -2.71 -9.14
CA LEU A 174 -11.68 -1.55 -8.37
C LEU A 174 -11.63 -0.29 -9.22
N LYS A 175 -11.12 -0.38 -10.45
CA LYS A 175 -11.13 0.74 -11.41
C LYS A 175 -12.55 1.20 -11.73
N LYS A 176 -13.48 0.26 -11.89
CA LYS A 176 -14.90 0.55 -12.12
C LYS A 176 -15.51 1.27 -10.92
N ILE A 177 -15.34 0.75 -9.71
CA ILE A 177 -15.82 1.39 -8.47
C ILE A 177 -15.29 2.82 -8.38
N LEU A 178 -13.99 3.02 -8.62
CA LEU A 178 -13.36 4.33 -8.56
C LEU A 178 -13.97 5.30 -9.57
N HIS A 179 -14.22 4.84 -10.79
CA HIS A 179 -14.80 5.67 -11.86
C HIS A 179 -16.27 6.02 -11.61
N GLU A 180 -17.05 5.09 -11.04
CA GLU A 180 -18.48 5.27 -10.80
C GLU A 180 -18.76 6.07 -9.51
N THR A 181 -17.79 6.15 -8.60
CA THR A 181 -17.96 6.89 -7.34
C THR A 181 -17.69 8.38 -7.57
N ARG A 182 -18.75 9.19 -7.55
CA ARG A 182 -18.64 10.64 -7.72
C ARG A 182 -18.00 11.28 -6.49
N ILE A 183 -17.21 12.31 -6.73
CA ILE A 183 -16.70 13.20 -5.70
C ILE A 183 -17.88 14.06 -5.22
N PRO A 184 -18.12 14.15 -3.91
CA PRO A 184 -19.19 14.98 -3.34
C PRO A 184 -19.05 16.46 -3.69
#